data_0559b5b2b71387aeb0129d14ff2d664e
#
_entry.id   0559b5b2b71387aeb0129d14ff2d664e
#
_cell.length_a   1.000
_cell.length_b   1.000
_cell.length_c   1.000
_cell.angle_alpha   90.00
_cell.angle_beta   90.00
_cell.angle_gamma   90.00
#
_symmetry.space_group_name_H-M   'P 1'
#
loop_
_entity.id
_entity.type
_entity.pdbx_description
1 polymer ?
#
loop_
_entity_poly.entity_id
_entity_poly.type
_entity_poly.pdbx_seq_one_letter_code
_entity_poly.pdbx_strand_id
1 'polypeptide(L)'
;MTLIKWTPRPASIFDDMNKMISNVYENDWNFPVRSKTNWSPEVDVKESDNFFTLTADIPGLTKKDVNLNVSDNVLSISGERKVEDEKESGNFHYRERRYGSFSRTFNLPETVKEEDISASFKNGILIVELPKHEVALPKEREIKIN
;
A
#
# COMPACT_ATOMS: atom_id res chain seq x y z
N MET A 1 -14.75 -14.54 61.58
CA MET A 1 -14.61 -15.13 60.23
C MET A 1 -15.10 -14.11 59.23
N THR A 2 -14.20 -13.54 58.47
CA THR A 2 -14.54 -12.62 57.40
C THR A 2 -14.72 -13.42 56.11
N LEU A 3 -15.96 -13.49 55.63
CA LEU A 3 -16.26 -14.11 54.33
C LEU A 3 -15.79 -13.18 53.23
N ILE A 4 -14.72 -13.55 52.51
CA ILE A 4 -14.28 -12.90 51.32
C ILE A 4 -15.23 -13.34 50.19
N LYS A 5 -16.10 -12.42 49.78
CA LYS A 5 -16.98 -12.64 48.63
C LYS A 5 -16.16 -12.53 47.37
N TRP A 6 -15.79 -13.66 46.77
CA TRP A 6 -15.17 -13.72 45.48
C TRP A 6 -16.20 -13.37 44.41
N THR A 7 -16.04 -12.22 43.75
CA THR A 7 -16.81 -11.87 42.55
C THR A 7 -15.94 -12.17 41.36
N PRO A 8 -16.30 -13.13 40.50
CA PRO A 8 -15.60 -13.31 39.25
C PRO A 8 -15.82 -12.04 38.41
N ARG A 9 -14.72 -11.38 38.02
CA ARG A 9 -14.78 -10.35 36.98
C ARG A 9 -15.13 -11.09 35.70
N PRO A 10 -16.17 -10.70 34.95
CA PRO A 10 -16.37 -11.23 33.63
C PRO A 10 -15.12 -10.85 32.82
N ALA A 11 -14.37 -11.86 32.36
CA ALA A 11 -13.33 -11.66 31.41
C ALA A 11 -13.99 -10.97 30.21
N SER A 12 -13.57 -9.76 29.90
CA SER A 12 -14.09 -9.03 28.77
C SER A 12 -13.76 -9.82 27.51
N ILE A 13 -14.77 -10.18 26.74
CA ILE A 13 -14.61 -10.83 25.43
C ILE A 13 -13.62 -10.02 24.57
N PHE A 14 -13.51 -8.73 24.82
CA PHE A 14 -12.57 -7.83 24.16
C PHE A 14 -11.11 -8.06 24.62
N ASP A 15 -10.85 -8.46 25.88
CA ASP A 15 -9.50 -8.77 26.37
C ASP A 15 -8.99 -10.10 25.77
N ASP A 16 -9.86 -11.08 25.62
CA ASP A 16 -9.53 -12.34 24.98
C ASP A 16 -9.34 -12.17 23.45
N MET A 17 -10.13 -11.30 22.83
CA MET A 17 -9.98 -10.96 21.42
C MET A 17 -8.70 -10.17 21.15
N ASN A 18 -8.32 -9.23 22.03
CA ASN A 18 -7.05 -8.52 21.95
C ASN A 18 -5.84 -9.45 22.11
N LYS A 19 -5.91 -10.42 23.01
CA LYS A 19 -4.86 -11.46 23.17
C LYS A 19 -4.79 -12.38 21.95
N MET A 20 -5.93 -12.71 21.36
CA MET A 20 -5.98 -13.53 20.15
C MET A 20 -5.38 -12.78 18.96
N ILE A 21 -5.66 -11.50 18.84
CA ILE A 21 -5.09 -10.63 17.80
C ILE A 21 -3.58 -10.45 18.00
N SER A 22 -3.10 -10.22 19.23
CA SER A 22 -1.66 -10.10 19.51
C SER A 22 -0.92 -11.40 19.26
N ASN A 23 -1.49 -12.57 19.58
CA ASN A 23 -0.87 -13.86 19.30
C ASN A 23 -0.82 -14.20 17.80
N VAL A 24 -1.74 -13.69 16.99
CA VAL A 24 -1.72 -13.80 15.52
C VAL A 24 -0.63 -12.89 14.93
N TYR A 25 -0.35 -11.76 15.59
CA TYR A 25 0.71 -10.84 15.15
C TYR A 25 2.13 -11.27 15.61
N GLU A 26 2.26 -12.09 16.66
CA GLU A 26 3.56 -12.57 17.17
C GLU A 26 4.06 -13.86 16.54
N ASN A 27 3.20 -14.64 15.88
CA ASN A 27 3.60 -15.90 15.26
C ASN A 27 3.66 -15.77 13.72
N ASP A 28 4.87 -15.59 13.24
CA ASP A 28 5.45 -16.07 11.95
C ASP A 28 4.69 -15.80 10.63
N TRP A 29 3.87 -14.77 10.56
CA TRP A 29 3.61 -14.18 9.26
C TRP A 29 4.61 -13.05 9.09
N ASN A 30 5.61 -13.29 8.28
CA ASN A 30 6.63 -12.35 7.87
C ASN A 30 6.02 -11.25 6.99
N PHE A 31 5.06 -10.51 7.57
CA PHE A 31 4.68 -9.23 7.02
C PHE A 31 5.90 -8.34 7.16
N PRO A 32 6.38 -7.72 6.08
CA PRO A 32 7.46 -6.78 6.20
C PRO A 32 7.07 -5.79 7.31
N VAL A 33 7.90 -5.77 8.36
CA VAL A 33 7.76 -4.83 9.47
C VAL A 33 7.45 -3.49 8.82
N ARG A 34 6.25 -2.96 9.06
CA ARG A 34 5.89 -1.61 8.64
C ARG A 34 6.99 -0.73 9.18
N SER A 35 7.97 -0.41 8.34
CA SER A 35 8.93 0.63 8.67
C SER A 35 8.12 1.80 9.18
N LYS A 36 8.63 2.53 10.16
CA LYS A 36 7.96 3.67 10.83
C LYS A 36 7.64 4.80 9.85
N THR A 37 6.93 4.48 8.79
CA THR A 37 6.44 5.44 7.82
C THR A 37 5.13 5.97 8.36
N ASN A 38 5.13 7.23 8.70
CA ASN A 38 3.94 7.89 9.25
C ASN A 38 2.80 8.03 8.24
N TRP A 39 3.04 7.70 6.97
CA TRP A 39 2.01 7.69 5.94
C TRP A 39 2.34 6.71 4.81
N SER A 40 1.33 6.33 4.07
CA SER A 40 1.44 5.52 2.86
C SER A 40 0.48 6.09 1.83
N PRO A 41 0.89 6.23 0.57
CA PRO A 41 -0.01 6.70 -0.48
C PRO A 41 -1.17 5.72 -0.67
N GLU A 42 -2.34 6.26 -0.91
CA GLU A 42 -3.50 5.49 -1.30
C GLU A 42 -3.37 5.10 -2.77
N VAL A 43 -3.77 3.87 -3.10
CA VAL A 43 -3.53 3.28 -4.42
C VAL A 43 -4.74 2.52 -4.89
N ASP A 44 -5.15 2.81 -6.12
CA ASP A 44 -6.11 2.02 -6.87
C ASP A 44 -5.39 1.18 -7.92
N VAL A 45 -5.84 -0.06 -8.12
CA VAL A 45 -5.40 -0.92 -9.22
C VAL A 45 -6.61 -1.32 -10.04
N LYS A 46 -6.59 -0.99 -11.32
CA LYS A 46 -7.63 -1.32 -12.29
C LYS A 46 -7.08 -2.27 -13.34
N GLU A 47 -7.82 -3.30 -13.67
CA GLU A 47 -7.52 -4.21 -14.77
C GLU A 47 -8.40 -3.90 -15.99
N SER A 48 -7.78 -3.87 -17.16
CA SER A 48 -8.42 -3.88 -18.47
C SER A 48 -7.96 -5.08 -19.29
N ASP A 49 -8.48 -5.24 -20.49
CA ASP A 49 -8.12 -6.38 -21.35
C ASP A 49 -6.61 -6.42 -21.64
N ASN A 50 -5.99 -5.28 -21.89
CA ASN A 50 -4.62 -5.20 -22.38
C ASN A 50 -3.59 -4.80 -21.33
N PHE A 51 -4.00 -4.19 -20.22
CA PHE A 51 -3.08 -3.67 -19.20
C PHE A 51 -3.74 -3.54 -17.82
N PHE A 52 -2.88 -3.48 -16.79
CA PHE A 52 -3.28 -2.99 -15.48
C PHE A 52 -2.87 -1.52 -15.35
N THR A 53 -3.67 -0.73 -14.68
CA THR A 53 -3.36 0.66 -14.32
C THR A 53 -3.32 0.78 -12.81
N LEU A 54 -2.18 1.21 -12.29
CA LEU A 54 -2.01 1.54 -10.88
C LEU A 54 -2.01 3.06 -10.77
N THR A 55 -2.88 3.60 -9.90
CA THR A 55 -2.98 5.04 -9.63
C THR A 55 -2.69 5.29 -8.17
N ALA A 56 -1.72 6.14 -7.85
CA ALA A 56 -1.35 6.48 -6.49
C ALA A 56 -1.46 7.97 -6.24
N ASP A 57 -2.09 8.34 -5.12
CA ASP A 57 -2.21 9.71 -4.66
C ASP A 57 -1.01 10.10 -3.82
N ILE A 58 -0.15 10.94 -4.37
CA ILE A 58 1.11 11.38 -3.75
C ILE A 58 1.20 12.91 -3.76
N PRO A 59 0.26 13.61 -3.13
CA PRO A 59 0.23 15.07 -3.14
C PRO A 59 1.43 15.66 -2.39
N GLY A 60 1.92 16.78 -2.86
CA GLY A 60 3.04 17.51 -2.23
C GLY A 60 4.41 16.96 -2.58
N LEU A 61 4.52 15.99 -3.49
CA LEU A 61 5.78 15.50 -4.05
C LEU A 61 5.92 15.88 -5.51
N THR A 62 7.15 15.84 -5.99
CA THR A 62 7.51 16.01 -7.39
C THR A 62 7.98 14.67 -7.97
N LYS A 63 8.12 14.61 -9.29
CA LYS A 63 8.68 13.44 -9.99
C LYS A 63 10.04 12.99 -9.42
N LYS A 64 10.83 13.94 -8.90
CA LYS A 64 12.18 13.66 -8.36
C LYS A 64 12.15 12.99 -6.99
N ASP A 65 11.05 13.11 -6.28
CA ASP A 65 10.88 12.61 -4.91
C ASP A 65 10.30 11.19 -4.86
N VAL A 66 9.96 10.63 -6.03
CA VAL A 66 9.34 9.31 -6.17
C VAL A 66 10.22 8.39 -6.99
N ASN A 67 10.51 7.23 -6.46
CA ASN A 67 11.28 6.17 -7.12
C ASN A 67 10.37 4.98 -7.43
N LEU A 68 10.50 4.49 -8.66
CA LEU A 68 9.87 3.26 -9.12
C LEU A 68 10.95 2.24 -9.46
N ASN A 69 10.75 1.00 -9.04
CA ASN A 69 11.63 -0.10 -9.39
C ASN A 69 10.80 -1.38 -9.60
N VAL A 70 11.20 -2.16 -10.59
CA VAL A 70 10.64 -3.50 -10.84
C VAL A 70 11.78 -4.49 -10.75
N SER A 71 11.62 -5.51 -9.94
CA SER A 71 12.57 -6.61 -9.78
C SER A 71 11.83 -7.87 -9.34
N ASP A 72 12.11 -8.99 -9.99
CA ASP A 72 11.56 -10.30 -9.66
C ASP A 72 10.02 -10.31 -9.55
N ASN A 73 9.33 -9.74 -10.52
CA ASN A 73 7.87 -9.57 -10.55
C ASN A 73 7.31 -8.74 -9.37
N VAL A 74 8.13 -7.87 -8.79
CA VAL A 74 7.68 -6.95 -7.74
C VAL A 74 7.89 -5.50 -8.18
N LEU A 75 6.81 -4.74 -8.24
CA LEU A 75 6.84 -3.29 -8.42
C LEU A 75 6.96 -2.63 -7.05
N SER A 76 7.99 -1.82 -6.88
CA SER A 76 8.22 -1.00 -5.68
C SER A 76 8.02 0.48 -5.99
N ILE A 77 7.22 1.15 -5.18
CA ILE A 77 7.02 2.60 -5.22
C ILE A 77 7.52 3.16 -3.90
N SER A 78 8.50 4.03 -3.92
CA SER A 78 9.05 4.65 -2.71
C SER A 78 9.31 6.13 -2.89
N GLY A 79 9.37 6.85 -1.78
CA GLY A 79 9.65 8.27 -1.78
C GLY A 79 9.67 8.85 -0.38
N GLU A 80 9.92 10.15 -0.30
CA GLU A 80 9.95 10.87 0.96
C GLU A 80 9.25 12.23 0.82
N ARG A 81 8.31 12.49 1.71
CA ARG A 81 7.73 13.83 1.89
C ARG A 81 8.44 14.52 3.04
N LYS A 82 9.27 15.49 2.70
CA LYS A 82 10.03 16.25 3.68
C LYS A 82 9.15 17.25 4.40
N VAL A 83 9.47 17.48 5.67
CA VAL A 83 8.91 18.60 6.42
C VAL A 83 9.47 19.89 5.82
N GLU A 84 8.63 20.84 5.47
CA GLU A 84 9.07 22.18 5.10
C GLU A 84 9.80 22.78 6.31
N ASP A 85 10.97 23.41 6.06
CA ASP A 85 11.84 23.94 7.10
C ASP A 85 11.07 24.88 8.04
N GLU A 86 11.18 24.63 9.35
CA GLU A 86 10.60 25.45 10.42
C GLU A 86 11.20 26.86 10.52
N LYS A 87 12.01 27.26 9.54
CA LYS A 87 12.66 28.56 9.51
C LYS A 87 11.76 29.73 9.12
N GLU A 88 10.56 29.45 8.66
CA GLU A 88 9.57 30.50 8.48
C GLU A 88 8.93 30.82 9.83
N SER A 89 9.04 32.08 10.22
CA SER A 89 8.53 32.64 11.47
C SER A 89 7.01 32.43 11.60
N GLY A 90 6.59 31.38 12.26
CA GLY A 90 5.21 31.12 12.58
C GLY A 90 5.06 29.94 13.54
N ASN A 91 4.09 30.02 14.43
CA ASN A 91 3.74 28.93 15.33
C ASN A 91 2.53 28.17 14.76
N PHE A 92 2.63 26.86 14.66
CA PHE A 92 1.49 26.04 14.32
C PHE A 92 0.47 26.04 15.46
N HIS A 93 -0.77 26.42 15.17
CA HIS A 93 -1.89 26.26 16.08
C HIS A 93 -2.53 24.87 15.95
N TYR A 94 -2.40 24.26 14.76
CA TYR A 94 -2.94 22.96 14.45
C TYR A 94 -2.15 22.31 13.29
N ARG A 95 -1.78 21.01 13.39
CA ARG A 95 -0.97 20.34 12.41
C ARG A 95 -1.43 18.87 12.23
N GLU A 96 -1.91 18.51 11.04
CA GLU A 96 -2.40 17.16 10.70
C GLU A 96 -1.69 16.51 9.52
N ARG A 97 -0.90 17.28 8.76
CA ARG A 97 -0.21 16.73 7.59
C ARG A 97 0.80 15.67 8.00
N ARG A 98 0.86 14.59 7.22
CA ARG A 98 1.80 13.49 7.44
C ARG A 98 3.02 13.66 6.55
N TYR A 99 4.18 13.37 7.12
CA TYR A 99 5.48 13.49 6.47
C TYR A 99 6.29 12.22 6.67
N GLY A 100 7.40 12.09 5.98
CA GLY A 100 8.34 11.01 6.09
C GLY A 100 8.42 10.17 4.83
N SER A 101 9.21 9.10 4.90
CA SER A 101 9.38 8.17 3.81
C SER A 101 8.22 7.18 3.72
N PHE A 102 7.93 6.74 2.53
CA PHE A 102 6.97 5.67 2.26
C PHE A 102 7.57 4.64 1.32
N SER A 103 7.05 3.43 1.39
CA SER A 103 7.34 2.37 0.45
C SER A 103 6.10 1.48 0.29
N ARG A 104 5.72 1.21 -0.95
CA ARG A 104 4.65 0.29 -1.34
C ARG A 104 5.20 -0.71 -2.32
N THR A 105 4.84 -1.97 -2.14
CA THR A 105 5.22 -3.06 -3.05
C THR A 105 3.98 -3.78 -3.56
N PHE A 106 4.03 -4.18 -4.83
CA PHE A 106 2.96 -4.90 -5.52
C PHE A 106 3.55 -6.08 -6.27
N ASN A 107 3.03 -7.28 -6.01
CA ASN A 107 3.39 -8.45 -6.79
C ASN A 107 2.71 -8.35 -8.16
N LEU A 108 3.51 -8.42 -9.21
CA LEU A 108 3.02 -8.39 -10.58
C LEU A 108 2.63 -9.80 -11.03
N PRO A 109 1.46 -9.98 -11.67
CA PRO A 109 1.15 -11.24 -12.35
C PRO A 109 2.17 -11.55 -13.44
N GLU A 110 2.43 -12.83 -13.69
CA GLU A 110 3.30 -13.28 -14.79
C GLU A 110 2.81 -12.83 -16.19
N THR A 111 1.55 -12.41 -16.27
CA THR A 111 0.95 -11.86 -17.48
C THR A 111 1.44 -10.46 -17.83
N VAL A 112 2.11 -9.76 -16.90
CA VAL A 112 2.64 -8.40 -17.11
C VAL A 112 3.96 -8.48 -17.87
N LYS A 113 4.09 -7.64 -18.89
CA LYS A 113 5.30 -7.44 -19.66
C LYS A 113 6.15 -6.35 -18.99
N GLU A 114 7.11 -6.74 -18.17
CA GLU A 114 7.89 -5.83 -17.31
C GLU A 114 8.65 -4.76 -18.10
N GLU A 115 9.20 -5.13 -19.25
CA GLU A 115 9.99 -4.23 -20.10
C GLU A 115 9.18 -3.08 -20.72
N ASP A 116 7.86 -3.21 -20.79
CA ASP A 116 6.98 -2.20 -21.39
C ASP A 116 6.23 -1.37 -20.33
N ILE A 117 6.56 -1.54 -19.06
CA ILE A 117 5.97 -0.74 -17.97
C ILE A 117 6.32 0.73 -18.17
N SER A 118 5.30 1.57 -18.11
CA SER A 118 5.44 3.01 -18.19
C SER A 118 4.82 3.72 -17.00
N ALA A 119 5.32 4.90 -16.67
CA ALA A 119 4.80 5.68 -15.58
C ALA A 119 4.74 7.17 -15.92
N SER A 120 3.70 7.83 -15.44
CA SER A 120 3.52 9.27 -15.54
C SER A 120 3.18 9.86 -14.17
N PHE A 121 3.64 11.09 -13.92
CA PHE A 121 3.39 11.81 -12.69
C PHE A 121 2.90 13.23 -13.02
N LYS A 122 1.70 13.55 -12.59
CA LYS A 122 1.08 14.86 -12.82
C LYS A 122 0.14 15.23 -11.68
N ASN A 123 0.21 16.47 -11.22
CA ASN A 123 -0.68 17.02 -10.18
C ASN A 123 -0.74 16.18 -8.89
N GLY A 124 0.38 15.56 -8.48
CA GLY A 124 0.42 14.71 -7.30
C GLY A 124 -0.15 13.31 -7.48
N ILE A 125 -0.49 12.93 -8.71
CA ILE A 125 -0.99 11.60 -9.05
C ILE A 125 0.07 10.87 -9.86
N LEU A 126 0.48 9.70 -9.38
CA LEU A 126 1.33 8.75 -10.09
C LEU A 126 0.42 7.74 -10.79
N ILE A 127 0.61 7.58 -12.09
CA ILE A 127 -0.06 6.54 -12.87
C ILE A 127 1.01 5.62 -13.44
N VAL A 128 0.87 4.33 -13.18
CA VAL A 128 1.73 3.27 -13.72
C VAL A 128 0.89 2.35 -14.61
N GLU A 129 1.28 2.21 -15.86
CA GLU A 129 0.67 1.30 -16.81
C GLU A 129 1.52 0.04 -16.93
N LEU A 130 0.89 -1.10 -16.76
CA LEU A 130 1.47 -2.43 -16.74
C LEU A 130 0.87 -3.26 -17.88
N PRO A 131 1.46 -3.24 -19.07
CA PRO A 131 0.96 -3.97 -20.22
C PRO A 131 0.98 -5.49 -20.01
N LYS A 132 0.01 -6.18 -20.58
CA LYS A 132 -0.05 -7.64 -20.58
C LYS A 132 0.64 -8.21 -21.83
N HIS A 133 1.24 -9.39 -21.69
CA HIS A 133 1.71 -10.12 -22.85
C HIS A 133 0.57 -10.43 -23.81
N GLU A 134 0.80 -10.40 -25.09
CA GLU A 134 -0.21 -10.71 -26.11
C GLU A 134 -0.85 -12.11 -25.94
N VAL A 135 -0.06 -13.06 -25.42
CA VAL A 135 -0.52 -14.43 -25.15
C VAL A 135 -1.54 -14.48 -23.99
N ALA A 136 -1.48 -13.48 -23.10
CA ALA A 136 -2.37 -13.37 -21.93
C ALA A 136 -3.70 -12.67 -22.26
N LEU A 137 -3.86 -12.15 -23.46
CA LEU A 137 -5.12 -11.55 -23.92
C LEU A 137 -6.18 -12.64 -24.14
N PRO A 138 -7.45 -12.40 -23.78
CA PRO A 138 -8.52 -13.32 -24.06
C PRO A 138 -8.60 -13.59 -25.56
N LYS A 139 -8.40 -14.83 -25.95
CA LYS A 139 -8.62 -15.24 -27.35
C LYS A 139 -10.10 -15.56 -27.49
N GLU A 140 -10.87 -14.63 -28.03
CA GLU A 140 -12.24 -14.88 -28.41
C GLU A 140 -12.25 -15.87 -29.58
N ARG A 141 -12.95 -17.00 -29.38
CA ARG A 141 -13.13 -18.01 -30.40
C ARG A 141 -14.64 -18.23 -30.61
N GLU A 142 -15.13 -17.82 -31.74
CA GLU A 142 -16.49 -18.14 -32.16
C GLU A 142 -16.60 -19.66 -32.46
N ILE A 143 -17.52 -20.33 -31.78
CA ILE A 143 -17.84 -21.77 -32.03
C ILE A 143 -19.08 -21.81 -32.89
N LYS A 144 -18.94 -22.28 -34.12
CA LYS A 144 -20.10 -22.52 -34.98
C LYS A 144 -20.80 -23.81 -34.54
N ILE A 145 -22.10 -23.71 -34.31
CA ILE A 145 -22.97 -24.82 -34.00
C ILE A 145 -23.42 -25.44 -35.35
N ASN A 146 -23.10 -26.69 -35.56
CA ASN A 146 -23.56 -27.45 -36.72
C ASN A 146 -24.90 -28.08 -36.42
#